data_a33c113f5041b2f8e4823522c8ca2853
#
_entry.id   a33c113f5041b2f8e4823522c8ca2853
#
_cell.length_a   1.000
_cell.length_b   1.000
_cell.length_c   1.000
_cell.angle_alpha   90.00
_cell.angle_beta   90.00
_cell.angle_gamma   90.00
#
_symmetry.space_group_name_H-M   'P 1'
#
loop_
_entity.id
_entity.type
_entity.pdbx_description
1 polymer ?
#
loop_
_entity_poly.entity_id
_entity_poly.type
_entity_poly.pdbx_seq_one_letter_code
_entity_poly.pdbx_strand_id
1 'polypeptide(L)'
;MFNSLNNVNFAGVYRFENGELILGPFQGMPACVHIQMGKGVCGTAAQTEKTQIVPNVHEFQGHIACDSASNSEIVVPIFKDDQLWGVFDFDSTKLDNFDETDKKYLTEIANVIFA
;
A
#
# COMPACT_ATOMS: atom_id res chain seq x y z
N MET A 1 12.00 -1.60 10.08
CA MET A 1 10.53 -1.54 10.00
C MET A 1 9.89 -0.88 11.21
N PHE A 2 10.23 -1.30 12.43
CA PHE A 2 9.54 -0.76 13.61
C PHE A 2 9.70 0.74 13.80
N ASN A 3 10.84 1.30 13.40
CA ASN A 3 11.03 2.75 13.48
C ASN A 3 10.11 3.49 12.52
N SER A 4 9.79 2.88 11.39
CA SER A 4 8.85 3.46 10.42
C SER A 4 7.44 3.51 10.97
N LEU A 5 7.05 2.55 11.81
CA LEU A 5 5.69 2.48 12.36
C LEU A 5 5.35 3.67 13.24
N ASN A 6 6.35 4.33 13.83
CA ASN A 6 6.11 5.49 14.68
C ASN A 6 5.52 6.68 13.92
N ASN A 7 5.70 6.72 12.60
CA ASN A 7 5.24 7.81 11.75
C ASN A 7 4.13 7.37 10.79
N VAL A 8 3.66 6.14 10.94
CA VAL A 8 2.61 5.60 10.06
C VAL A 8 1.26 6.14 10.50
N ASN A 9 0.57 6.80 9.57
CA ASN A 9 -0.77 7.31 9.82
C ASN A 9 -1.87 6.42 9.25
N PHE A 10 -1.50 5.43 8.44
CA PHE A 10 -2.43 4.44 7.89
C PHE A 10 -1.69 3.14 7.63
N ALA A 11 -2.32 2.03 7.99
CA ALA A 11 -1.85 0.69 7.66
C ALA A 11 -3.08 -0.15 7.35
N GLY A 12 -3.15 -0.71 6.16
CA GLY A 12 -4.33 -1.46 5.78
C GLY A 12 -4.12 -2.43 4.64
N VAL A 13 -5.13 -3.23 4.42
CA VAL A 13 -5.17 -4.23 3.37
C VAL A 13 -6.31 -3.90 2.42
N TYR A 14 -6.01 -3.81 1.14
CA TYR A 14 -7.02 -3.72 0.10
C TYR A 14 -7.12 -5.06 -0.60
N ARG A 15 -8.35 -5.55 -0.75
CA ARG A 15 -8.62 -6.81 -1.45
C ARG A 15 -8.98 -6.53 -2.91
N PHE A 16 -8.39 -7.30 -3.82
CA PHE A 16 -8.72 -7.21 -5.24
C PHE A 16 -10.00 -8.00 -5.52
N GLU A 17 -11.03 -7.33 -6.03
CA GLU A 17 -12.32 -7.95 -6.29
C GLU A 17 -13.02 -7.21 -7.43
N ASN A 18 -13.49 -7.93 -8.44
CA ASN A 18 -14.25 -7.37 -9.56
C ASN A 18 -13.53 -6.23 -10.29
N GLY A 19 -12.21 -6.34 -10.44
CA GLY A 19 -11.42 -5.36 -11.19
C GLY A 19 -11.05 -4.11 -10.41
N GLU A 20 -11.28 -4.08 -9.09
CA GLU A 20 -10.90 -2.95 -8.26
C GLU A 20 -10.38 -3.40 -6.91
N LEU A 21 -9.79 -2.48 -6.16
CA LEU A 21 -9.36 -2.71 -4.79
C LEU A 21 -10.42 -2.20 -3.83
N ILE A 22 -10.73 -3.02 -2.83
CA ILE A 22 -11.75 -2.69 -1.81
C ILE A 22 -11.07 -2.72 -0.44
N LEU A 23 -11.24 -1.65 0.32
CA LEU A 23 -10.63 -1.53 1.64
C LEU A 23 -11.11 -2.65 2.56
N GLY A 24 -10.17 -3.39 3.09
CA GLY A 24 -10.39 -4.41 4.11
C GLY A 24 -9.95 -3.89 5.49
N PRO A 25 -9.40 -4.76 6.34
CA PRO A 25 -8.95 -4.33 7.67
C PRO A 25 -7.88 -3.23 7.58
N PHE A 26 -8.02 -2.22 8.43
CA PHE A 26 -7.06 -1.12 8.47
C PHE A 26 -7.00 -0.49 9.85
N GLN A 27 -5.92 0.26 10.07
CA GLN A 27 -5.73 1.13 11.23
C GLN A 27 -5.31 2.50 10.75
N GLY A 28 -5.80 3.53 11.41
CA GLY A 28 -5.51 4.92 11.06
C GLY A 28 -6.75 5.64 10.60
N MET A 29 -6.54 6.77 9.94
CA MET A 29 -7.65 7.58 9.42
C MET A 29 -8.33 6.86 8.25
N PRO A 30 -9.64 7.03 8.08
CA PRO A 30 -10.34 6.44 6.95
C PRO A 30 -9.70 6.85 5.63
N ALA A 31 -9.64 5.89 4.71
CA ALA A 31 -9.07 6.08 3.38
C ALA A 31 -10.13 5.82 2.32
N CYS A 32 -9.74 5.86 1.05
CA CYS A 32 -10.65 5.50 -0.04
C CYS A 32 -11.10 4.05 0.13
N VAL A 33 -12.40 3.79 -0.01
CA VAL A 33 -12.95 2.44 0.13
C VAL A 33 -12.77 1.64 -1.15
N HIS A 34 -12.90 2.29 -2.30
CA HIS A 34 -12.76 1.67 -3.61
C HIS A 34 -11.67 2.37 -4.41
N ILE A 35 -10.73 1.59 -4.95
CA ILE A 35 -9.64 2.11 -5.79
C ILE A 35 -9.61 1.31 -7.08
N GLN A 36 -9.64 2.03 -8.22
CA GLN A 36 -9.56 1.39 -9.53
C GLN A 36 -8.14 0.96 -9.83
N MET A 37 -8.00 -0.14 -10.59
CA MET A 37 -6.70 -0.60 -11.05
C MET A 37 -5.98 0.49 -11.83
N GLY A 38 -4.70 0.66 -11.54
CA GLY A 38 -3.87 1.68 -12.19
C GLY A 38 -4.02 3.08 -11.63
N LYS A 39 -4.89 3.30 -10.64
CA LYS A 39 -5.10 4.60 -10.03
C LYS A 39 -4.38 4.70 -8.69
N GLY A 40 -3.63 5.79 -8.50
CA GLY A 40 -2.86 6.03 -7.28
C GLY A 40 -1.76 5.00 -7.07
N VAL A 41 -1.17 5.01 -5.89
CA VAL A 41 -0.07 4.09 -5.55
C VAL A 41 -0.58 2.66 -5.43
N CYS A 42 -1.69 2.46 -4.71
CA CYS A 42 -2.29 1.12 -4.53
C CYS A 42 -2.72 0.53 -5.87
N GLY A 43 -3.43 1.29 -6.70
CA GLY A 43 -3.88 0.81 -7.99
C GLY A 43 -2.73 0.48 -8.93
N THR A 44 -1.65 1.26 -8.86
CA THR A 44 -0.44 1.01 -9.65
C THR A 44 0.26 -0.28 -9.20
N ALA A 45 0.39 -0.47 -7.88
CA ALA A 45 1.00 -1.69 -7.32
C ALA A 45 0.20 -2.93 -7.75
N ALA A 46 -1.11 -2.84 -7.69
CA ALA A 46 -1.98 -3.96 -8.09
C ALA A 46 -1.89 -4.26 -9.58
N GLN A 47 -1.94 -3.22 -10.41
CA GLN A 47 -1.91 -3.39 -11.86
C GLN A 47 -0.58 -3.93 -12.36
N THR A 48 0.53 -3.43 -11.82
CA THR A 48 1.86 -3.87 -12.21
C THR A 48 2.32 -5.13 -11.47
N GLU A 49 1.64 -5.48 -10.39
CA GLU A 49 2.00 -6.59 -9.49
C GLU A 49 3.41 -6.42 -8.92
N LYS A 50 3.79 -5.17 -8.68
CA LYS A 50 5.11 -4.81 -8.13
C LYS A 50 4.96 -3.85 -6.96
N THR A 51 5.82 -4.01 -5.96
CA THR A 51 5.89 -3.09 -4.83
C THR A 51 6.21 -1.68 -5.31
N GLN A 52 5.51 -0.70 -4.73
CA GLN A 52 5.76 0.70 -4.97
C GLN A 52 6.27 1.34 -3.68
N ILE A 53 7.47 1.92 -3.72
CA ILE A 53 8.02 2.72 -2.63
C ILE A 53 8.01 4.17 -3.11
N VAL A 54 7.23 5.01 -2.44
CA VAL A 54 7.01 6.39 -2.87
C VAL A 54 7.51 7.34 -1.79
N PRO A 55 8.69 7.94 -1.98
CA PRO A 55 9.27 8.87 -1.00
C PRO A 55 8.44 10.12 -0.78
N ASN A 56 7.75 10.58 -1.81
CA ASN A 56 6.89 11.75 -1.75
C ASN A 56 5.67 11.52 -2.66
N VAL A 57 4.52 11.26 -2.04
CA VAL A 57 3.29 10.95 -2.79
C VAL A 57 2.83 12.11 -3.66
N HIS A 58 3.18 13.34 -3.31
CA HIS A 58 2.78 14.53 -4.06
C HIS A 58 3.49 14.61 -5.42
N GLU A 59 4.58 13.88 -5.58
CA GLU A 59 5.31 13.78 -6.85
C GLU A 59 4.92 12.53 -7.64
N PHE A 60 4.10 11.66 -7.07
CA PHE A 60 3.68 10.43 -7.75
C PHE A 60 2.60 10.75 -8.77
N GLN A 61 2.85 10.42 -10.03
CA GLN A 61 1.89 10.67 -11.11
C GLN A 61 0.62 9.83 -10.89
N GLY A 62 -0.53 10.50 -10.90
CA GLY A 62 -1.81 9.83 -10.70
C GLY A 62 -2.17 9.57 -9.24
N HIS A 63 -1.45 10.20 -8.31
CA HIS A 63 -1.73 10.05 -6.88
C HIS A 63 -3.17 10.45 -6.55
N ILE A 64 -3.82 9.61 -5.73
CA ILE A 64 -5.15 9.88 -5.20
C ILE A 64 -4.99 10.28 -3.74
N ALA A 65 -5.42 11.47 -3.37
CA ALA A 65 -5.31 11.99 -2.01
C ALA A 65 -6.46 11.46 -1.14
N CYS A 66 -6.37 10.19 -0.75
CA CYS A 66 -7.34 9.60 0.18
C CYS A 66 -7.11 10.07 1.62
N ASP A 67 -5.87 10.42 1.95
CA ASP A 67 -5.50 11.02 3.23
C ASP A 67 -4.49 12.13 2.95
N SER A 68 -4.91 13.37 3.19
CA SER A 68 -4.07 14.55 2.93
C SER A 68 -2.86 14.64 3.85
N ALA A 69 -2.86 13.90 4.96
CA ALA A 69 -1.72 13.88 5.89
C ALA A 69 -0.58 12.98 5.40
N SER A 70 -0.81 12.13 4.41
CA SER A 70 0.20 11.21 3.91
C SER A 70 1.22 11.92 3.05
N ASN A 71 2.50 11.66 3.29
CA ASN A 71 3.61 12.24 2.54
C ASN A 71 4.48 11.18 1.88
N SER A 72 4.60 9.98 2.46
CA SER A 72 5.26 8.85 1.81
C SER A 72 4.40 7.61 1.95
N GLU A 73 4.65 6.63 1.09
CA GLU A 73 3.83 5.43 1.04
C GLU A 73 4.63 4.25 0.54
N ILE A 74 4.31 3.05 1.04
CA ILE A 74 4.76 1.80 0.48
C ILE A 74 3.55 0.89 0.28
N VAL A 75 3.43 0.28 -0.89
CA VAL A 75 2.37 -0.65 -1.21
C VAL A 75 2.99 -1.93 -1.74
N VAL A 76 2.65 -3.06 -1.10
CA VAL A 76 3.19 -4.37 -1.44
C VAL A 76 2.05 -5.27 -1.92
N PRO A 77 2.15 -5.85 -3.13
CA PRO A 77 1.12 -6.77 -3.60
C PRO A 77 1.12 -8.07 -2.81
N ILE A 78 -0.06 -8.63 -2.61
CA ILE A 78 -0.28 -9.88 -1.90
C ILE A 78 -0.81 -10.89 -2.92
N PHE A 79 -0.20 -12.07 -2.98
CA PHE A 79 -0.59 -13.12 -3.91
C PHE A 79 -1.13 -14.34 -3.16
N LYS A 80 -2.11 -14.99 -3.76
CA LYS A 80 -2.65 -16.26 -3.30
C LYS A 80 -2.78 -17.16 -4.52
N ASP A 81 -2.18 -18.36 -4.47
CA ASP A 81 -2.20 -19.32 -5.57
C ASP A 81 -1.71 -18.69 -6.89
N ASP A 82 -0.62 -17.90 -6.79
CA ASP A 82 0.01 -17.19 -7.91
C ASP A 82 -0.86 -16.13 -8.57
N GLN A 83 -1.96 -15.73 -7.92
CA GLN A 83 -2.84 -14.68 -8.41
C GLN A 83 -2.90 -13.53 -7.42
N LEU A 84 -3.07 -12.31 -7.93
CA LEU A 84 -3.19 -11.12 -7.10
C LEU A 84 -4.43 -11.23 -6.21
N TRP A 85 -4.22 -11.21 -4.89
CA TRP A 85 -5.29 -11.20 -3.92
C TRP A 85 -5.63 -9.78 -3.45
N GLY A 86 -4.62 -8.93 -3.36
CA GLY A 86 -4.77 -7.56 -2.89
C GLY A 86 -3.43 -6.90 -2.68
N VAL A 87 -3.42 -5.84 -1.88
CA VAL A 87 -2.20 -5.12 -1.53
C VAL A 87 -2.18 -4.76 -0.05
N PHE A 88 -0.95 -4.67 0.52
CA PHE A 88 -0.69 -4.01 1.79
C PHE A 88 -0.34 -2.56 1.49
N ASP A 89 -1.01 -1.63 2.19
CA ASP A 89 -0.77 -0.20 2.05
C ASP A 89 -0.36 0.41 3.38
N PHE A 90 0.80 1.07 3.40
CA PHE A 90 1.30 1.80 4.56
C PHE A 90 1.61 3.22 4.15
N ASP A 91 1.02 4.19 4.85
CA ASP A 91 1.23 5.61 4.61
C ASP A 91 1.90 6.24 5.82
N SER A 92 2.75 7.24 5.56
CA SER A 92 3.45 7.98 6.60
C SER A 92 3.27 9.47 6.41
N THR A 93 3.17 10.19 7.53
CA THR A 93 3.20 11.67 7.51
C THR A 93 4.59 12.21 7.24
N LYS A 94 5.62 11.37 7.33
CA LYS A 94 7.00 11.74 7.10
C LYS A 94 7.40 11.41 5.67
N LEU A 95 8.13 12.31 5.01
CA LEU A 95 8.70 12.02 3.70
C LEU A 95 9.76 10.93 3.80
N ASP A 96 9.86 10.12 2.76
CA ASP A 96 10.92 9.11 2.62
C ASP A 96 11.02 8.17 3.83
N ASN A 97 9.86 7.77 4.38
CA ASN A 97 9.83 6.96 5.60
C ASN A 97 9.96 5.45 5.34
N PHE A 98 9.89 5.01 4.09
CA PHE A 98 9.96 3.59 3.73
C PHE A 98 11.13 3.34 2.77
N ASP A 99 11.80 2.19 2.93
CA ASP A 99 12.97 1.83 2.13
C ASP A 99 12.93 0.36 1.68
N GLU A 100 14.02 -0.10 1.09
CA GLU A 100 14.12 -1.48 0.61
C GLU A 100 14.05 -2.50 1.75
N THR A 101 14.47 -2.14 2.96
CA THR A 101 14.34 -3.01 4.12
C THR A 101 12.87 -3.23 4.47
N ASP A 102 12.08 -2.17 4.46
CA ASP A 102 10.64 -2.26 4.68
C ASP A 102 9.97 -3.11 3.61
N LYS A 103 10.35 -2.91 2.35
CA LYS A 103 9.85 -3.72 1.24
C LYS A 103 10.11 -5.20 1.47
N LYS A 104 11.33 -5.55 1.89
CA LYS A 104 11.70 -6.93 2.14
C LYS A 104 10.83 -7.57 3.21
N TYR A 105 10.69 -6.90 4.37
CA TYR A 105 9.90 -7.45 5.47
C TYR A 105 8.41 -7.53 5.13
N LEU A 106 7.87 -6.51 4.50
CA LEU A 106 6.45 -6.52 4.14
C LEU A 106 6.15 -7.55 3.06
N THR A 107 7.08 -7.78 2.14
CA THR A 107 6.94 -8.84 1.14
C THR A 107 6.95 -10.21 1.80
N GLU A 108 7.81 -10.43 2.78
CA GLU A 108 7.85 -11.70 3.52
C GLU A 108 6.53 -11.94 4.27
N ILE A 109 5.98 -10.90 4.90
CA ILE A 109 4.70 -11.00 5.58
C ILE A 109 3.58 -11.32 4.57
N ALA A 110 3.58 -10.65 3.44
CA ALA A 110 2.59 -10.89 2.39
C ALA A 110 2.63 -12.35 1.90
N ASN A 111 3.82 -12.91 1.78
CA ASN A 111 4.00 -14.27 1.29
C ASN A 111 3.50 -15.33 2.28
N VAL A 112 3.45 -15.03 3.59
CA VAL A 112 3.03 -16.02 4.59
C VAL A 112 1.56 -15.91 4.97
N ILE A 113 0.85 -14.88 4.54
CA ILE A 113 -0.56 -14.69 4.88
C ILE A 113 -1.41 -15.88 4.48
N PHE A 114 -1.13 -16.48 3.33
CA PHE A 114 -1.86 -17.62 2.80
C PHE A 114 -0.98 -18.87 2.72
N ALA A 115 0.11 -18.90 3.45
CA ALA A 115 1.01 -20.06 3.44
C ALA A 115 0.39 -21.26 4.17
#